data_41cbc704f6127526df7cb33c46d1fcff
#
_entry.id   41cbc704f6127526df7cb33c46d1fcff
#
_cell.length_a   1.000
_cell.length_b   1.000
_cell.length_c   1.000
_cell.angle_alpha   90.00
_cell.angle_beta   90.00
_cell.angle_gamma   90.00
#
_symmetry.space_group_name_H-M   'P 1'
#
loop_
_entity.id
_entity.type
_entity.pdbx_description
1 polymer ?
#
loop_
_entity_poly.entity_id
_entity_poly.type
_entity_poly.pdbx_seq_one_letter_code
_entity_poly.pdbx_strand_id
1 'polypeptide(L)'
;MAKHGDHPELPILIEQLLMDDVHTVFLKADCPPRVKPGTIGELRLVEIEEADDNWDTLRLEALQEELVDLAHQNKQRSDCFLEIDRKGCQVVQLGDLRIACTWPPFADAREITIVRPVAKLSISDYELDERLVERLSNHHRGVFICGRPGSGKTTLA
;
A
#
# COMPACT_ATOMS: atom_id res chain seq x y z
N MET A 1 10.14 19.20 7.34
CA MET A 1 10.98 17.99 7.23
C MET A 1 10.03 16.83 6.97
N ALA A 2 10.02 16.32 5.75
CA ALA A 2 9.24 15.14 5.41
C ALA A 2 9.70 13.98 6.30
N LYS A 3 8.77 13.32 6.96
CA LYS A 3 9.05 12.04 7.61
C LYS A 3 9.20 11.03 6.47
N HIS A 4 10.44 10.63 6.15
CA HIS A 4 10.63 9.42 5.36
C HIS A 4 9.78 8.31 6.00
N GLY A 5 9.02 7.61 5.18
CA GLY A 5 8.22 6.47 5.62
C GLY A 5 9.11 5.42 6.29
N ASP A 6 8.53 4.59 7.11
CA ASP A 6 9.24 3.50 7.81
C ASP A 6 9.39 2.28 6.87
N HIS A 7 10.09 2.48 5.74
CA HIS A 7 10.34 1.46 4.73
C HIS A 7 11.84 1.42 4.37
N PRO A 8 12.35 0.31 3.80
CA PRO A 8 13.70 0.26 3.24
C PRO A 8 13.84 1.24 2.06
N GLU A 9 15.07 1.56 1.69
CA GLU A 9 15.38 2.43 0.55
C GLU A 9 14.74 1.85 -0.72
N LEU A 10 13.86 2.63 -1.34
CA LEU A 10 13.10 2.25 -2.52
C LEU A 10 13.81 2.69 -3.81
N PRO A 11 13.46 2.10 -4.96
CA PRO A 11 13.85 2.65 -6.24
C PRO A 11 13.48 4.13 -6.33
N ILE A 12 14.42 4.98 -6.76
CA ILE A 12 14.29 6.45 -6.80
C ILE A 12 12.98 6.89 -7.46
N LEU A 13 12.58 6.19 -8.51
CA LEU A 13 11.35 6.48 -9.24
C LEU A 13 10.09 6.30 -8.39
N ILE A 14 10.08 5.27 -7.53
CA ILE A 14 8.95 5.03 -6.62
C ILE A 14 8.93 6.09 -5.52
N GLU A 15 10.09 6.48 -5.00
CA GLU A 15 10.19 7.56 -4.03
C GLU A 15 9.67 8.90 -4.59
N GLN A 16 9.97 9.18 -5.85
CA GLN A 16 9.46 10.38 -6.54
C GLN A 16 7.93 10.36 -6.69
N LEU A 17 7.34 9.19 -6.96
CA LEU A 17 5.89 9.04 -7.07
C LEU A 17 5.17 9.05 -5.71
N LEU A 18 5.86 8.68 -4.63
CA LEU A 18 5.37 8.69 -3.25
C LEU A 18 5.67 10.03 -2.54
N MET A 19 5.41 11.16 -3.19
CA MET A 19 5.53 12.49 -2.55
C MET A 19 4.68 12.58 -1.28
N ASP A 20 4.94 13.58 -0.45
CA ASP A 20 4.43 13.69 0.94
C ASP A 20 2.93 13.48 1.11
N ASP A 21 2.13 13.89 0.15
CA ASP A 21 0.67 13.80 0.14
C ASP A 21 0.11 12.63 -0.70
N VAL A 22 0.99 11.81 -1.33
CA VAL A 22 0.55 10.67 -2.14
C VAL A 22 0.45 9.40 -1.29
N HIS A 23 -0.74 8.80 -1.27
CA HIS A 23 -1.02 7.59 -0.50
C HIS A 23 -1.13 6.33 -1.34
N THR A 24 -1.37 6.48 -2.62
CA THR A 24 -1.46 5.33 -3.53
C THR A 24 -0.86 5.69 -4.88
N VAL A 25 -0.04 4.78 -5.39
CA VAL A 25 0.51 4.83 -6.76
C VAL A 25 -0.04 3.65 -7.53
N PHE A 26 -0.48 3.89 -8.76
CA PHE A 26 -0.92 2.88 -9.70
C PHE A 26 -0.05 2.95 -10.95
N LEU A 27 0.60 1.84 -11.25
CA LEU A 27 1.38 1.64 -12.45
C LEU A 27 0.72 0.51 -13.24
N LYS A 28 0.47 0.73 -14.52
CA LYS A 28 -0.10 -0.26 -15.42
C LYS A 28 0.66 -0.24 -16.74
N ALA A 29 0.88 -1.40 -17.33
CA ALA A 29 1.55 -1.50 -18.62
C ALA A 29 0.82 -0.66 -19.69
N ASP A 30 1.62 0.10 -20.45
CA ASP A 30 1.18 0.98 -21.55
C ASP A 30 0.21 2.10 -21.12
N CYS A 31 0.23 2.45 -19.81
CA CYS A 31 -0.57 3.55 -19.26
C CYS A 31 0.32 4.52 -18.48
N PRO A 32 -0.05 5.82 -18.46
CA PRO A 32 0.64 6.78 -17.59
C PRO A 32 0.41 6.43 -16.11
N PRO A 33 1.39 6.72 -15.23
CA PRO A 33 1.23 6.55 -13.80
C PRO A 33 0.06 7.35 -13.26
N ARG A 34 -0.66 6.77 -12.28
CA ARG A 34 -1.72 7.46 -11.56
C ARG A 34 -1.44 7.44 -10.07
N VAL A 35 -1.75 8.52 -9.41
CA VAL A 35 -1.55 8.67 -7.97
C VAL A 35 -2.82 9.15 -7.27
N LYS A 36 -2.91 8.87 -5.97
CA LYS A 36 -3.95 9.43 -5.10
C LYS A 36 -3.31 10.32 -4.05
N PRO A 37 -3.15 11.63 -4.34
CA PRO A 37 -2.80 12.61 -3.33
C PRO A 37 -4.02 13.02 -2.51
N GLY A 38 -3.76 13.66 -1.36
CA GLY A 38 -4.77 14.30 -0.54
C GLY A 38 -4.93 13.69 0.85
N THR A 39 -5.87 14.23 1.61
CA THR A 39 -6.20 13.77 2.97
C THR A 39 -7.39 12.83 2.98
N ILE A 40 -7.63 12.18 4.12
CA ILE A 40 -8.78 11.27 4.30
C ILE A 40 -10.08 12.01 3.96
N GLY A 41 -10.86 11.45 3.05
CA GLY A 41 -12.12 12.03 2.58
C GLY A 41 -12.00 12.94 1.33
N GLU A 42 -10.78 13.36 0.96
CA GLU A 42 -10.51 14.24 -0.17
C GLU A 42 -9.55 13.64 -1.22
N LEU A 43 -9.30 12.34 -1.14
CA LEU A 43 -8.42 11.63 -2.07
C LEU A 43 -8.94 11.74 -3.51
N ARG A 44 -8.08 12.20 -4.41
CA ARG A 44 -8.39 12.31 -5.84
C ARG A 44 -7.46 11.42 -6.64
N LEU A 45 -7.94 10.83 -7.72
CA LEU A 45 -7.11 10.13 -8.68
C LEU A 45 -6.55 11.16 -9.68
N VAL A 46 -5.23 11.26 -9.75
CA VAL A 46 -4.52 12.17 -10.65
C VAL A 46 -3.61 11.34 -11.56
N GLU A 47 -3.60 11.66 -12.85
CA GLU A 47 -2.68 11.10 -13.82
C GLU A 47 -1.44 11.99 -13.93
N ILE A 48 -0.26 11.40 -13.98
CA ILE A 48 1.01 12.12 -14.12
C ILE A 48 1.37 12.17 -15.59
N GLU A 49 1.06 13.29 -16.24
CA GLU A 49 1.28 13.48 -17.68
C GLU A 49 2.76 13.69 -18.04
N GLU A 50 3.58 14.20 -17.11
CA GLU A 50 5.00 14.53 -17.35
C GLU A 50 5.96 13.34 -17.16
N ALA A 51 5.44 12.17 -16.84
CA ALA A 51 6.27 10.98 -16.79
C ALA A 51 6.61 10.56 -18.24
N ASP A 52 7.72 11.04 -18.75
CA ASP A 52 8.29 10.73 -20.07
C ASP A 52 8.69 9.24 -20.22
N ASP A 53 8.25 8.44 -19.28
CA ASP A 53 8.60 7.06 -19.13
C ASP A 53 7.43 6.14 -19.47
N ASN A 54 7.56 5.51 -20.60
CA ASN A 54 6.65 4.44 -21.00
C ASN A 54 6.79 3.26 -20.02
N TRP A 55 5.75 3.02 -19.22
CA TRP A 55 5.66 1.89 -18.30
C TRP A 55 5.24 0.64 -19.07
N ASP A 56 6.17 0.07 -19.83
CA ASP A 56 5.93 -1.18 -20.53
C ASP A 56 5.92 -2.39 -19.57
N THR A 57 5.53 -3.53 -20.08
CA THR A 57 5.48 -4.78 -19.32
C THR A 57 6.83 -5.18 -18.75
N LEU A 58 7.93 -5.00 -19.51
CA LEU A 58 9.28 -5.41 -19.09
C LEU A 58 9.79 -4.55 -17.94
N ARG A 59 9.53 -3.25 -18.00
CA ARG A 59 9.92 -2.33 -16.93
C ARG A 59 9.17 -2.62 -15.63
N LEU A 60 7.85 -2.90 -15.71
CA LEU A 60 7.07 -3.30 -14.54
C LEU A 60 7.50 -4.66 -13.99
N GLU A 61 7.94 -5.58 -14.84
CA GLU A 61 8.49 -6.86 -14.42
C GLU A 61 9.81 -6.70 -13.64
N ALA A 62 10.72 -5.90 -14.17
CA ALA A 62 11.99 -5.59 -13.51
C ALA A 62 11.74 -4.89 -12.15
N LEU A 63 10.83 -3.92 -12.10
CA LEU A 63 10.46 -3.25 -10.85
C LEU A 63 9.84 -4.23 -9.84
N GLN A 64 8.97 -5.13 -10.27
CA GLN A 64 8.39 -6.16 -9.40
C GLN A 64 9.48 -7.07 -8.79
N GLU A 65 10.43 -7.54 -9.60
CA GLU A 65 11.56 -8.35 -9.14
C GLU A 65 12.39 -7.59 -8.10
N GLU A 66 12.71 -6.33 -8.38
CA GLU A 66 13.46 -5.47 -7.44
C GLU A 66 12.73 -5.30 -6.10
N LEU A 67 11.41 -5.07 -6.11
CA LEU A 67 10.61 -4.93 -4.88
C LEU A 67 10.53 -6.24 -4.07
N VAL A 68 10.45 -7.39 -4.74
CA VAL A 68 10.50 -8.72 -4.09
C VAL A 68 11.89 -8.97 -3.49
N ASP A 69 12.95 -8.62 -4.22
CA ASP A 69 14.33 -8.76 -3.74
C ASP A 69 14.59 -7.87 -2.52
N LEU A 70 14.07 -6.65 -2.49
CA LEU A 70 14.13 -5.77 -1.32
C LEU A 70 13.49 -6.40 -0.09
N ALA A 71 12.35 -7.07 -0.23
CA ALA A 71 11.73 -7.79 0.88
C ALA A 71 12.64 -8.94 1.38
N HIS A 72 13.23 -9.70 0.47
CA HIS A 72 14.15 -10.79 0.81
C HIS A 72 15.43 -10.29 1.49
N GLN A 73 16.00 -9.18 1.03
CA GLN A 73 17.19 -8.56 1.61
C GLN A 73 16.93 -8.01 3.01
N ASN A 74 15.71 -7.60 3.29
CA ASN A 74 15.27 -7.01 4.56
C ASN A 74 14.47 -7.96 5.46
N LYS A 75 14.54 -9.28 5.23
CA LYS A 75 13.79 -10.31 5.98
C LYS A 75 14.03 -10.34 7.49
N GLN A 76 15.08 -9.68 7.99
CA GLN A 76 15.34 -9.50 9.42
C GLN A 76 14.35 -8.50 10.06
N ARG A 77 13.69 -7.67 9.27
CA ARG A 77 12.61 -6.78 9.69
C ARG A 77 11.28 -7.56 9.64
N SER A 78 10.52 -7.51 10.72
CA SER A 78 9.20 -8.16 10.79
C SER A 78 8.15 -7.53 9.85
N ASP A 79 8.41 -6.32 9.37
CA ASP A 79 7.57 -5.55 8.47
C ASP A 79 8.03 -5.58 7.00
N CYS A 80 8.99 -6.47 6.65
CA CYS A 80 9.46 -6.67 5.28
C CYS A 80 9.35 -8.15 4.91
N PHE A 81 8.37 -8.49 4.06
CA PHE A 81 8.11 -9.88 3.65
C PHE A 81 7.25 -9.98 2.39
N LEU A 82 7.31 -11.13 1.75
CA LEU A 82 6.41 -11.51 0.67
C LEU A 82 5.16 -12.18 1.28
N GLU A 83 4.03 -11.48 1.25
CA GLU A 83 2.78 -11.93 1.86
C GLU A 83 2.04 -12.95 0.98
N ILE A 84 2.00 -12.68 -0.33
CA ILE A 84 1.38 -13.56 -1.32
C ILE A 84 2.38 -13.79 -2.44
N ASP A 85 2.58 -15.07 -2.79
CA ASP A 85 3.37 -15.48 -3.94
C ASP A 85 2.62 -16.59 -4.68
N ARG A 86 1.98 -16.23 -5.78
CA ARG A 86 1.26 -17.15 -6.63
C ARG A 86 1.20 -16.66 -8.07
N LYS A 87 0.94 -17.57 -9.01
CA LYS A 87 0.80 -17.22 -10.41
C LYS A 87 -0.23 -16.12 -10.63
N GLY A 88 0.21 -15.03 -11.22
CA GLY A 88 -0.61 -13.86 -11.55
C GLY A 88 -0.74 -12.82 -10.43
N CYS A 89 -0.20 -13.10 -9.22
CA CYS A 89 -0.32 -12.14 -8.10
C CYS A 89 0.81 -12.34 -7.09
N GLN A 90 1.50 -11.26 -6.77
CA GLN A 90 2.40 -11.16 -5.61
C GLN A 90 2.02 -9.95 -4.78
N VAL A 91 2.10 -10.09 -3.46
CA VAL A 91 1.91 -8.99 -2.52
C VAL A 91 3.12 -8.91 -1.61
N VAL A 92 3.74 -7.75 -1.60
CA VAL A 92 4.96 -7.46 -0.84
C VAL A 92 4.66 -6.41 0.22
N GLN A 93 5.10 -6.65 1.44
CA GLN A 93 5.15 -5.65 2.50
C GLN A 93 6.58 -5.12 2.63
N LEU A 94 6.76 -3.80 2.56
CA LEU A 94 8.05 -3.12 2.76
C LEU A 94 7.84 -1.98 3.76
N GLY A 95 8.09 -2.26 5.05
CA GLY A 95 7.81 -1.31 6.12
C GLY A 95 6.32 -0.94 6.16
N ASP A 96 5.99 0.32 6.00
CA ASP A 96 4.61 0.82 5.95
C ASP A 96 3.95 0.70 4.57
N LEU A 97 4.68 0.28 3.53
CA LEU A 97 4.15 0.14 2.18
C LEU A 97 3.62 -1.26 1.92
N ARG A 98 2.40 -1.34 1.40
CA ARG A 98 1.83 -2.56 0.83
C ARG A 98 1.79 -2.47 -0.68
N ILE A 99 2.42 -3.41 -1.34
CA ILE A 99 2.63 -3.42 -2.79
C ILE A 99 1.97 -4.66 -3.37
N ALA A 100 1.00 -4.46 -4.25
CA ALA A 100 0.33 -5.54 -4.97
C ALA A 100 0.77 -5.51 -6.44
N CYS A 101 1.40 -6.60 -6.89
CA CYS A 101 1.78 -6.84 -8.27
C CYS A 101 0.83 -7.87 -8.86
N THR A 102 0.15 -7.53 -9.95
CA THR A 102 -0.78 -8.42 -10.62
C THR A 102 -0.52 -8.47 -12.12
N TRP A 103 -0.76 -9.64 -12.70
CA TRP A 103 -0.63 -9.89 -14.13
C TRP A 103 -1.57 -11.01 -14.57
N PRO A 104 -1.73 -11.31 -15.87
CA PRO A 104 -2.60 -12.39 -16.31
C PRO A 104 -2.31 -13.74 -15.61
N PRO A 105 -3.35 -14.49 -15.15
CA PRO A 105 -4.77 -14.30 -15.45
C PRO A 105 -5.55 -13.42 -14.44
N PHE A 106 -4.92 -12.84 -13.42
CA PHE A 106 -5.62 -12.02 -12.42
C PHE A 106 -5.94 -10.60 -12.88
N ALA A 107 -5.11 -10.04 -13.74
CA ALA A 107 -5.32 -8.74 -14.36
C ALA A 107 -5.27 -8.89 -15.90
N ASP A 108 -5.79 -7.92 -16.62
CA ASP A 108 -5.73 -7.84 -18.08
C ASP A 108 -4.34 -7.47 -18.60
N ALA A 109 -3.55 -6.80 -17.78
CA ALA A 109 -2.16 -6.41 -18.04
C ALA A 109 -1.34 -6.51 -16.75
N ARG A 110 -0.03 -6.27 -16.85
CA ARG A 110 0.81 -6.15 -15.65
C ARG A 110 0.53 -4.83 -14.94
N GLU A 111 0.30 -4.90 -13.65
CA GLU A 111 -0.02 -3.76 -12.80
C GLU A 111 0.74 -3.84 -11.48
N ILE A 112 1.16 -2.69 -10.96
CA ILE A 112 1.71 -2.54 -9.62
C ILE A 112 0.92 -1.46 -8.89
N THR A 113 0.34 -1.80 -7.76
CA THR A 113 -0.33 -0.84 -6.87
C THR A 113 0.45 -0.74 -5.56
N ILE A 114 0.91 0.47 -5.23
CA ILE A 114 1.64 0.76 -4.00
C ILE A 114 0.73 1.59 -3.10
N VAL A 115 0.49 1.11 -1.88
CA VAL A 115 -0.35 1.79 -0.90
C VAL A 115 0.47 2.12 0.34
N ARG A 116 0.43 3.38 0.75
CA ARG A 116 0.93 3.87 2.03
C ARG A 116 -0.25 4.24 2.93
N PRO A 117 -0.30 3.80 4.19
CA PRO A 117 -1.36 4.21 5.10
C PRO A 117 -1.40 5.73 5.28
N VAL A 118 -2.58 6.31 5.21
CA VAL A 118 -2.78 7.77 5.36
C VAL A 118 -2.47 8.23 6.79
N ALA A 119 -2.71 7.36 7.77
CA ALA A 119 -2.42 7.61 9.18
C ALA A 119 -2.20 6.29 9.92
N LYS A 120 -1.27 6.28 10.88
CA LYS A 120 -1.19 5.24 11.91
C LYS A 120 -2.09 5.69 13.06
N LEU A 121 -3.29 5.18 13.12
CA LEU A 121 -4.25 5.47 14.18
C LEU A 121 -4.10 4.43 15.29
N SER A 122 -4.17 4.91 16.53
CA SER A 122 -4.31 4.07 17.72
C SER A 122 -5.78 4.02 18.15
N ILE A 123 -6.14 3.09 19.01
CA ILE A 123 -7.53 3.00 19.50
C ILE A 123 -7.96 4.27 20.24
N SER A 124 -7.02 5.01 20.81
CA SER A 124 -7.27 6.29 21.49
C SER A 124 -7.61 7.44 20.54
N ASP A 125 -7.30 7.31 19.24
CA ASP A 125 -7.63 8.31 18.23
C ASP A 125 -9.10 8.18 17.74
N TYR A 126 -9.76 7.08 18.14
CA TYR A 126 -11.19 6.89 17.96
C TYR A 126 -11.92 7.31 19.23
N GLU A 127 -12.87 8.20 19.12
CA GLU A 127 -13.74 8.60 20.24
C GLU A 127 -14.72 7.46 20.59
N LEU A 128 -14.20 6.30 20.98
CA LEU A 128 -14.99 5.15 21.34
C LEU A 128 -15.47 5.26 22.80
N ASP A 129 -16.71 4.78 23.04
CA ASP A 129 -17.23 4.64 24.39
C ASP A 129 -16.32 3.71 25.23
N GLU A 130 -15.97 4.14 26.46
CA GLU A 130 -15.07 3.40 27.35
C GLU A 130 -15.53 1.96 27.60
N ARG A 131 -16.83 1.73 27.68
CA ARG A 131 -17.39 0.39 27.85
C ARG A 131 -17.17 -0.50 26.62
N LEU A 132 -17.13 0.12 25.42
CA LEU A 132 -16.81 -0.61 24.19
C LEU A 132 -15.33 -1.00 24.18
N VAL A 133 -14.44 -0.07 24.53
CA VAL A 133 -12.99 -0.32 24.63
C VAL A 133 -12.72 -1.43 25.66
N GLU A 134 -13.35 -1.37 26.85
CA GLU A 134 -13.22 -2.39 27.89
C GLU A 134 -13.71 -3.76 27.38
N ARG A 135 -14.84 -3.81 26.67
CA ARG A 135 -15.36 -5.05 26.08
C ARG A 135 -14.43 -5.64 25.02
N LEU A 136 -13.86 -4.79 24.17
CA LEU A 136 -12.90 -5.23 23.14
C LEU A 136 -11.61 -5.77 23.76
N SER A 137 -11.14 -5.15 24.85
CA SER A 137 -9.89 -5.52 25.54
C SER A 137 -10.04 -6.77 26.42
N ASN A 138 -11.17 -6.96 27.07
CA ASN A 138 -11.35 -7.98 28.12
C ASN A 138 -12.12 -9.23 27.67
N HIS A 139 -12.71 -9.25 26.48
CA HIS A 139 -13.47 -10.38 26.00
C HIS A 139 -12.69 -11.19 24.97
N HIS A 140 -12.29 -12.40 25.33
CA HIS A 140 -11.62 -13.38 24.46
C HIS A 140 -12.54 -14.00 23.38
N ARG A 141 -13.64 -13.34 23.05
CA ARG A 141 -14.54 -13.74 21.97
C ARG A 141 -14.23 -12.95 20.71
N GLY A 142 -14.40 -13.58 19.54
CA GLY A 142 -14.20 -12.90 18.27
C GLY A 142 -15.10 -11.67 18.12
N VAL A 143 -14.55 -10.63 17.51
CA VAL A 143 -15.27 -9.39 17.19
C VAL A 143 -15.53 -9.36 15.68
N PHE A 144 -16.72 -8.96 15.28
CA PHE A 144 -17.09 -8.80 13.88
C PHE A 144 -17.30 -7.32 13.56
N ILE A 145 -16.43 -6.75 12.71
CA ILE A 145 -16.48 -5.33 12.33
C ILE A 145 -17.11 -5.20 10.95
N CYS A 146 -18.24 -4.52 10.85
CA CYS A 146 -19.00 -4.32 9.63
C CYS A 146 -19.00 -2.84 9.21
N GLY A 147 -19.04 -2.59 7.91
CA GLY A 147 -19.15 -1.24 7.35
C GLY A 147 -18.95 -1.21 5.84
N ARG A 148 -19.17 -0.06 5.22
CA ARG A 148 -18.97 0.15 3.78
C ARG A 148 -17.48 -0.02 3.42
N PRO A 149 -17.14 -0.31 2.15
CA PRO A 149 -15.77 -0.17 1.67
C PRO A 149 -15.21 1.23 2.01
N GLY A 150 -13.96 1.30 2.47
CA GLY A 150 -13.31 2.57 2.84
C GLY A 150 -13.74 3.18 4.18
N SER A 151 -14.59 2.51 5.00
CA SER A 151 -15.04 3.02 6.30
C SER A 151 -14.07 2.81 7.47
N GLY A 152 -12.82 2.40 7.19
CA GLY A 152 -11.80 2.22 8.24
C GLY A 152 -11.89 0.92 9.04
N LYS A 153 -12.63 -0.09 8.57
CA LYS A 153 -12.77 -1.38 9.28
C LYS A 153 -11.44 -2.04 9.64
N THR A 154 -10.55 -2.14 8.65
CA THR A 154 -9.22 -2.75 8.82
C THR A 154 -8.29 -1.88 9.67
N THR A 155 -8.54 -0.57 9.71
CA THR A 155 -7.78 0.36 10.54
C THR A 155 -8.18 0.25 12.01
N LEU A 156 -9.45 -0.10 12.27
CA LEU A 156 -9.97 -0.31 13.63
C LEU A 156 -9.64 -1.72 14.16
N ALA A 157 -9.52 -2.72 13.28
CA ALA A 157 -9.24 -4.11 13.63
C ALA A 157 -7.79 -4.34 14.03
#